data_256621e52355e02f8c848cf15cf55477
#
_entry.id   256621e52355e02f8c848cf15cf55477
#
_cell.length_a   1.000
_cell.length_b   1.000
_cell.length_c   1.000
_cell.angle_alpha   90.00
_cell.angle_beta   90.00
_cell.angle_gamma   90.00
#
_symmetry.space_group_name_H-M   'P 1'
#
loop_
_entity.id
_entity.type
_entity.pdbx_description
1 polymer ?
#
loop_
_entity_poly.entity_id
_entity_poly.type
_entity_poly.pdbx_seq_one_letter_code
_entity_poly.pdbx_strand_id
1 'polypeptide(L)'
;YAEWCGAEVVNGALSAPARYPGHPPGSLPGSQHGWPLSQDSSKDAMIWVFERLAQNFKNACDVADDVGVNITVEVHQNSPVDNSWAAVLLNQMVGRDNFGINPDLGNILWNYDIPEEDFDQSILAMAPISKYWHCKNLLRVYHPENNRSVYLRVPLSDGEIDYRFAITAMADANYSGYMAIEGTTLGDQWEHDLKSINYAKAVLKGT
;
A
#
# COMPACT_ATOMS: atom_id res chain seq x y z
N TYR A 1 -16.86 16.15 -0.94
CA TYR A 1 -15.94 16.61 0.16
C TYR A 1 -14.54 16.83 -0.40
N ALA A 2 -13.97 15.89 -1.20
CA ALA A 2 -12.65 16.03 -1.83
C ALA A 2 -12.54 17.33 -2.65
N GLU A 3 -13.51 17.58 -3.54
CA GLU A 3 -13.62 18.83 -4.29
C GLU A 3 -13.58 20.06 -3.37
N TRP A 4 -14.30 20.01 -2.27
CA TRP A 4 -14.41 21.10 -1.29
C TRP A 4 -13.06 21.44 -0.65
N CYS A 5 -12.22 20.40 -0.43
CA CYS A 5 -10.89 20.53 0.14
C CYS A 5 -9.81 20.81 -0.92
N GLY A 6 -10.15 20.77 -2.20
CA GLY A 6 -9.17 20.83 -3.30
C GLY A 6 -8.28 19.59 -3.36
N ALA A 7 -8.77 18.44 -2.89
CA ALA A 7 -8.00 17.19 -2.95
C ALA A 7 -8.07 16.58 -4.36
N GLU A 8 -6.91 16.21 -4.89
CA GLU A 8 -6.77 15.60 -6.23
C GLU A 8 -6.94 14.08 -6.21
N VAL A 9 -6.82 13.47 -5.03
CA VAL A 9 -6.92 12.03 -4.84
C VAL A 9 -7.63 11.68 -3.54
N VAL A 10 -8.45 10.65 -3.57
CA VAL A 10 -9.01 9.98 -2.40
C VAL A 10 -8.43 8.59 -2.34
N ASN A 11 -7.66 8.32 -1.29
CA ASN A 11 -7.07 7.02 -1.04
C ASN A 11 -7.85 6.26 0.02
N GLY A 12 -7.99 4.95 -0.17
CA GLY A 12 -8.60 4.06 0.81
C GLY A 12 -7.85 2.75 0.91
N ALA A 13 -7.78 2.20 2.13
CA ALA A 13 -7.36 0.83 2.36
C ALA A 13 -8.60 -0.06 2.53
N LEU A 14 -8.51 -1.28 1.99
CA LEU A 14 -9.56 -2.26 2.17
C LEU A 14 -9.34 -2.99 3.49
N SER A 15 -10.42 -3.18 4.24
CA SER A 15 -10.42 -4.05 5.42
C SER A 15 -11.60 -5.02 5.32
N ALA A 16 -11.34 -6.26 5.68
CA ALA A 16 -12.40 -7.25 5.75
C ALA A 16 -13.32 -7.01 6.97
N PRO A 17 -14.59 -7.38 6.87
CA PRO A 17 -15.50 -7.35 8.02
C PRO A 17 -14.98 -8.21 9.16
N ALA A 18 -15.22 -7.80 10.41
CA ALA A 18 -14.91 -8.64 11.56
C ALA A 18 -15.72 -9.94 11.52
N ARG A 19 -15.01 -11.06 11.55
CA ARG A 19 -15.66 -12.40 11.60
C ARG A 19 -16.03 -12.81 13.00
N TYR A 20 -15.44 -12.17 14.01
CA TYR A 20 -15.65 -12.49 15.42
C TYR A 20 -16.20 -11.27 16.15
N PRO A 21 -17.28 -11.43 16.94
CA PRO A 21 -17.80 -10.34 17.77
C PRO A 21 -16.72 -9.77 18.70
N GLY A 22 -16.64 -8.46 18.80
CA GLY A 22 -15.69 -7.77 19.67
C GLY A 22 -14.30 -7.58 19.09
N HIS A 23 -14.04 -8.03 17.86
CA HIS A 23 -12.78 -7.77 17.14
C HIS A 23 -12.98 -6.73 16.04
N PRO A 24 -11.98 -5.90 15.76
CA PRO A 24 -12.03 -4.97 14.63
C PRO A 24 -12.28 -5.71 13.31
N PRO A 25 -12.86 -5.04 12.30
CA PRO A 25 -13.00 -5.62 10.97
C PRO A 25 -11.67 -6.17 10.44
N GLY A 26 -11.73 -7.31 9.79
CA GLY A 26 -10.55 -7.95 9.22
C GLY A 26 -9.62 -8.68 10.18
N SER A 27 -10.03 -8.89 11.42
CA SER A 27 -9.13 -9.26 12.50
C SER A 27 -9.27 -10.67 13.06
N LEU A 28 -8.11 -11.36 13.24
CA LEU A 28 -8.01 -12.60 14.03
C LEU A 28 -7.34 -12.34 15.38
N PRO A 29 -7.71 -13.04 16.45
CA PRO A 29 -6.99 -12.96 17.72
C PRO A 29 -5.51 -13.34 17.57
N GLY A 30 -4.63 -12.54 18.14
CA GLY A 30 -3.21 -12.89 18.27
C GLY A 30 -2.25 -12.27 17.25
N SER A 31 -2.62 -11.22 16.55
CA SER A 31 -1.67 -10.48 15.71
C SER A 31 -0.59 -9.77 16.52
N GLN A 32 0.58 -9.57 15.93
CA GLN A 32 1.75 -8.96 16.57
C GLN A 32 1.52 -7.52 17.05
N HIS A 33 0.55 -6.81 16.50
CA HIS A 33 0.28 -5.40 16.82
C HIS A 33 -1.03 -5.20 17.59
N GLY A 34 -1.60 -6.26 18.14
CA GLY A 34 -2.97 -6.19 18.66
C GLY A 34 -4.02 -5.99 17.56
N TRP A 35 -3.60 -5.92 16.30
CA TRP A 35 -4.48 -5.96 15.13
C TRP A 35 -4.59 -7.40 14.69
N PRO A 36 -5.74 -7.96 14.77
CA PRO A 36 -5.92 -9.34 14.40
C PRO A 36 -5.68 -9.54 12.90
N LEU A 37 -5.05 -10.65 12.52
CA LEU A 37 -4.86 -11.03 11.13
C LEU A 37 -6.20 -11.18 10.42
N SER A 38 -6.34 -10.63 9.23
CA SER A 38 -7.47 -10.92 8.36
C SER A 38 -7.31 -12.34 7.78
N GLN A 39 -8.42 -13.01 7.60
CA GLN A 39 -8.48 -14.23 6.77
C GLN A 39 -8.74 -13.91 5.30
N ASP A 40 -8.97 -12.65 4.97
CA ASP A 40 -9.32 -12.23 3.63
C ASP A 40 -8.08 -11.63 2.94
N SER A 41 -7.11 -12.49 2.65
CA SER A 41 -6.00 -12.19 1.74
C SER A 41 -6.44 -12.40 0.29
N SER A 42 -5.69 -11.87 -0.65
CA SER A 42 -5.94 -12.09 -2.08
C SER A 42 -6.01 -13.56 -2.46
N LYS A 43 -5.15 -14.40 -1.88
CA LYS A 43 -5.09 -15.85 -2.11
C LYS A 43 -6.35 -16.60 -1.64
N ASP A 44 -7.05 -16.07 -0.65
CA ASP A 44 -8.28 -16.65 -0.09
C ASP A 44 -9.54 -16.00 -0.67
N ALA A 45 -9.40 -14.89 -1.38
CA ALA A 45 -10.50 -14.15 -1.96
C ALA A 45 -11.02 -14.84 -3.23
N MET A 46 -12.30 -15.12 -3.25
CA MET A 46 -12.96 -15.62 -4.46
C MET A 46 -13.15 -14.50 -5.50
N ILE A 47 -13.23 -14.84 -6.77
CA ILE A 47 -13.37 -13.88 -7.87
C ILE A 47 -14.53 -12.90 -7.68
N TRP A 48 -15.64 -13.34 -7.11
CA TRP A 48 -16.80 -12.49 -6.86
C TRP A 48 -16.51 -11.35 -5.86
N VAL A 49 -15.48 -11.49 -5.00
CA VAL A 49 -15.01 -10.40 -4.11
C VAL A 49 -14.44 -9.28 -4.97
N PHE A 50 -13.56 -9.62 -5.92
CA PHE A 50 -12.99 -8.65 -6.86
C PHE A 50 -14.05 -8.02 -7.77
N GLU A 51 -15.01 -8.81 -8.25
CA GLU A 51 -16.14 -8.29 -9.05
C GLU A 51 -16.95 -7.25 -8.27
N ARG A 52 -17.23 -7.53 -6.99
CA ARG A 52 -17.96 -6.60 -6.12
C ARG A 52 -17.15 -5.35 -5.80
N LEU A 53 -15.87 -5.49 -5.50
CA LEU A 53 -14.96 -4.37 -5.28
C LEU A 53 -14.88 -3.50 -6.55
N ALA A 54 -14.66 -4.12 -7.70
CA ALA A 54 -14.59 -3.42 -8.97
C ALA A 54 -15.86 -2.63 -9.27
N GLN A 55 -17.04 -3.20 -9.02
CA GLN A 55 -18.31 -2.48 -9.22
C GLN A 55 -18.44 -1.27 -8.28
N ASN A 56 -18.04 -1.42 -7.01
CA ASN A 56 -18.09 -0.32 -6.06
C ASN A 56 -17.11 0.80 -6.45
N PHE A 57 -15.89 0.44 -6.88
CA PHE A 57 -14.91 1.43 -7.35
C PHE A 57 -15.32 2.10 -8.64
N LYS A 58 -15.96 1.39 -9.59
CA LYS A 58 -16.55 2.01 -10.78
C LYS A 58 -17.54 3.11 -10.40
N ASN A 59 -18.45 2.80 -9.51
CA ASN A 59 -19.45 3.77 -9.05
C ASN A 59 -18.79 4.99 -8.36
N ALA A 60 -17.76 4.76 -7.55
CA ALA A 60 -17.02 5.84 -6.90
C ALA A 60 -16.25 6.70 -7.92
N CYS A 61 -15.61 6.05 -8.90
CA CYS A 61 -14.86 6.73 -9.95
C CYS A 61 -15.79 7.58 -10.85
N ASP A 62 -16.95 7.04 -11.21
CA ASP A 62 -17.92 7.77 -12.03
C ASP A 62 -18.40 9.06 -11.34
N VAL A 63 -18.58 9.05 -10.02
CA VAL A 63 -18.90 10.26 -9.23
C VAL A 63 -17.68 11.19 -9.07
N ALA A 64 -16.49 10.62 -8.90
CA ALA A 64 -15.26 11.39 -8.70
C ALA A 64 -14.77 12.07 -10.00
N ASP A 65 -15.08 11.49 -11.16
CA ASP A 65 -14.72 12.03 -12.47
C ASP A 65 -15.38 13.40 -12.72
N ASP A 66 -16.63 13.56 -12.30
CA ASP A 66 -17.38 14.82 -12.41
C ASP A 66 -16.66 16.02 -11.75
N VAL A 67 -15.76 15.75 -10.79
CA VAL A 67 -15.02 16.75 -10.02
C VAL A 67 -13.50 16.65 -10.19
N GLY A 68 -13.03 15.83 -11.12
CA GLY A 68 -11.62 15.70 -11.47
C GLY A 68 -10.77 15.04 -10.38
N VAL A 69 -11.35 14.15 -9.55
CA VAL A 69 -10.68 13.49 -8.43
C VAL A 69 -10.33 12.05 -8.79
N ASN A 70 -9.11 11.64 -8.48
CA ASN A 70 -8.69 10.24 -8.60
C ASN A 70 -9.10 9.44 -7.37
N ILE A 71 -9.46 8.18 -7.59
CA ILE A 71 -9.71 7.19 -6.53
C ILE A 71 -8.57 6.19 -6.53
N THR A 72 -7.99 5.94 -5.36
CA THR A 72 -6.93 4.93 -5.21
C THR A 72 -7.26 3.93 -4.11
N VAL A 73 -6.77 2.72 -4.30
CA VAL A 73 -6.76 1.69 -3.26
C VAL A 73 -5.32 1.38 -2.87
N GLU A 74 -5.08 1.35 -1.57
CA GLU A 74 -3.79 0.98 -1.01
C GLU A 74 -3.62 -0.54 -0.99
N VAL A 75 -2.44 -0.99 -1.44
CA VAL A 75 -2.00 -2.37 -1.20
C VAL A 75 -1.70 -2.50 0.29
N HIS A 76 -2.45 -3.35 0.96
CA HIS A 76 -2.36 -3.47 2.42
C HIS A 76 -2.50 -4.92 2.85
N GLN A 77 -1.61 -5.37 3.76
CA GLN A 77 -1.72 -6.70 4.35
C GLN A 77 -3.11 -6.90 4.98
N ASN A 78 -3.56 -8.13 5.02
CA ASN A 78 -4.86 -8.50 5.55
C ASN A 78 -6.05 -7.89 4.78
N SER A 79 -5.91 -7.77 3.48
CA SER A 79 -6.97 -7.30 2.58
C SER A 79 -6.97 -8.13 1.30
N PRO A 80 -8.04 -8.09 0.50
CA PRO A 80 -8.05 -8.72 -0.82
C PRO A 80 -7.04 -8.13 -1.81
N VAL A 81 -6.46 -6.96 -1.51
CA VAL A 81 -5.44 -6.29 -2.32
C VAL A 81 -4.18 -6.16 -1.45
N ASP A 82 -3.48 -7.25 -1.26
CA ASP A 82 -2.29 -7.36 -0.40
C ASP A 82 -0.98 -7.58 -1.17
N ASN A 83 -1.04 -7.62 -2.49
CA ASN A 83 0.11 -7.80 -3.37
C ASN A 83 -0.15 -7.17 -4.76
N SER A 84 0.87 -7.19 -5.63
CA SER A 84 0.81 -6.54 -6.93
C SER A 84 -0.17 -7.20 -7.90
N TRP A 85 -0.25 -8.53 -7.93
CA TRP A 85 -1.15 -9.20 -8.87
C TRP A 85 -2.62 -8.90 -8.55
N ALA A 86 -2.99 -8.85 -7.27
CA ALA A 86 -4.35 -8.49 -6.85
C ALA A 86 -4.67 -7.02 -7.18
N ALA A 87 -3.69 -6.13 -7.00
CA ALA A 87 -3.81 -4.72 -7.36
C ALA A 87 -4.02 -4.55 -8.87
N VAL A 88 -3.20 -5.22 -9.69
CA VAL A 88 -3.32 -5.19 -11.17
C VAL A 88 -4.66 -5.76 -11.61
N LEU A 89 -5.07 -6.91 -11.05
CA LEU A 89 -6.37 -7.52 -11.35
C LEU A 89 -7.51 -6.55 -11.06
N LEU A 90 -7.53 -5.97 -9.86
CA LEU A 90 -8.59 -5.02 -9.49
C LEU A 90 -8.58 -3.79 -10.41
N ASN A 91 -7.41 -3.23 -10.71
CA ASN A 91 -7.30 -2.09 -11.60
C ASN A 91 -7.88 -2.38 -13.01
N GLN A 92 -7.55 -3.54 -13.57
CA GLN A 92 -8.11 -3.99 -14.85
C GLN A 92 -9.63 -4.17 -14.79
N MET A 93 -10.14 -4.75 -13.70
CA MET A 93 -11.58 -4.97 -13.54
C MET A 93 -12.36 -3.66 -13.33
N VAL A 94 -11.78 -2.67 -12.67
CA VAL A 94 -12.38 -1.33 -12.52
C VAL A 94 -12.40 -0.61 -13.88
N GLY A 95 -11.28 -0.57 -14.59
CA GLY A 95 -11.21 -0.02 -15.95
C GLY A 95 -11.75 1.42 -16.04
N ARG A 96 -11.30 2.29 -15.13
CA ARG A 96 -11.57 3.73 -15.12
C ARG A 96 -10.27 4.51 -15.08
N ASP A 97 -10.15 5.54 -15.91
CA ASP A 97 -8.92 6.33 -16.04
C ASP A 97 -8.57 7.09 -14.74
N ASN A 98 -9.56 7.44 -13.94
CA ASN A 98 -9.40 8.08 -12.64
C ASN A 98 -9.30 7.08 -11.48
N PHE A 99 -9.18 5.76 -11.74
CA PHE A 99 -8.84 4.75 -10.74
C PHE A 99 -7.35 4.44 -10.81
N GLY A 100 -6.73 4.20 -9.66
CA GLY A 100 -5.34 3.79 -9.57
C GLY A 100 -5.01 3.06 -8.28
N ILE A 101 -3.76 2.68 -8.18
CA ILE A 101 -3.22 1.96 -7.01
C ILE A 101 -2.33 2.90 -6.20
N ASN A 102 -2.32 2.68 -4.89
CA ASN A 102 -1.33 3.19 -3.97
C ASN A 102 -0.41 2.02 -3.57
N PRO A 103 0.77 1.87 -4.21
CA PRO A 103 1.68 0.74 -3.98
C PRO A 103 2.51 0.95 -2.72
N ASP A 104 1.99 0.59 -1.56
CA ASP A 104 2.77 0.59 -0.33
C ASP A 104 3.62 -0.67 -0.22
N LEU A 105 4.89 -0.58 -0.61
CA LEU A 105 5.84 -1.70 -0.57
C LEU A 105 6.13 -2.18 0.85
N GLY A 106 6.04 -1.28 1.84
CA GLY A 106 6.18 -1.66 3.25
C GLY A 106 5.09 -2.63 3.71
N ASN A 107 3.88 -2.50 3.17
CA ASN A 107 2.79 -3.42 3.49
C ASN A 107 2.98 -4.80 2.84
N ILE A 108 3.63 -4.88 1.69
CA ILE A 108 4.00 -6.16 1.05
C ILE A 108 5.10 -6.85 1.86
N LEU A 109 6.15 -6.11 2.24
CA LEU A 109 7.23 -6.64 3.09
C LEU A 109 6.71 -7.02 4.50
N TRP A 110 5.76 -6.27 5.01
CA TRP A 110 5.15 -6.48 6.33
C TRP A 110 4.20 -7.67 6.31
N ASN A 111 4.71 -8.79 5.90
CA ASN A 111 4.01 -10.06 5.94
C ASN A 111 4.61 -10.93 7.05
N TYR A 112 3.76 -11.60 7.81
CA TYR A 112 4.19 -12.42 8.95
C TYR A 112 4.85 -13.73 8.52
N ASP A 113 4.54 -14.15 7.30
CA ASP A 113 5.15 -15.28 6.62
C ASP A 113 6.20 -14.81 5.60
N ILE A 114 6.53 -15.67 4.66
CA ILE A 114 7.38 -15.32 3.52
C ILE A 114 6.53 -14.47 2.56
N PRO A 115 6.97 -13.29 2.14
CA PRO A 115 6.30 -12.50 1.13
C PRO A 115 6.08 -13.31 -0.16
N GLU A 116 4.92 -13.15 -0.78
CA GLU A 116 4.60 -13.85 -2.03
C GLU A 116 5.40 -13.33 -3.23
N GLU A 117 5.92 -12.13 -3.11
CA GLU A 117 6.66 -11.44 -4.17
C GLU A 117 7.75 -10.54 -3.58
N ASP A 118 8.76 -10.24 -4.38
CA ASP A 118 9.79 -9.27 -4.04
C ASP A 118 9.31 -7.84 -4.34
N PHE A 119 9.83 -6.85 -3.61
CA PHE A 119 9.41 -5.46 -3.75
C PHE A 119 9.72 -4.87 -5.14
N ASP A 120 10.79 -5.31 -5.79
CA ASP A 120 11.19 -4.86 -7.13
C ASP A 120 10.17 -5.32 -8.20
N GLN A 121 9.74 -6.57 -8.15
CA GLN A 121 8.69 -7.09 -9.02
C GLN A 121 7.36 -6.37 -8.75
N SER A 122 7.03 -6.17 -7.49
CA SER A 122 5.82 -5.49 -7.07
C SER A 122 5.73 -4.07 -7.62
N ILE A 123 6.79 -3.28 -7.45
CA ILE A 123 6.76 -1.88 -7.90
C ILE A 123 6.72 -1.77 -9.42
N LEU A 124 7.46 -2.63 -10.13
CA LEU A 124 7.42 -2.65 -11.59
C LEU A 124 6.02 -2.96 -12.14
N ALA A 125 5.29 -3.84 -11.48
CA ALA A 125 3.92 -4.18 -11.88
C ALA A 125 2.93 -3.05 -11.58
N MET A 126 3.11 -2.31 -10.47
CA MET A 126 2.14 -1.32 -10.00
C MET A 126 2.46 0.10 -10.45
N ALA A 127 3.71 0.46 -10.74
CA ALA A 127 4.09 1.81 -11.11
C ALA A 127 3.25 2.39 -12.27
N PRO A 128 2.96 1.65 -13.37
CA PRO A 128 2.18 2.19 -14.48
C PRO A 128 0.72 2.51 -14.14
N ILE A 129 0.19 1.95 -13.06
CA ILE A 129 -1.21 2.11 -12.64
C ILE A 129 -1.35 2.90 -11.34
N SER A 130 -0.25 3.48 -10.86
CA SER A 130 -0.21 4.23 -9.62
C SER A 130 -0.70 5.66 -9.80
N LYS A 131 -1.52 6.16 -8.86
CA LYS A 131 -1.99 7.55 -8.81
C LYS A 131 -1.74 8.23 -7.45
N TYR A 132 -1.32 7.46 -6.48
CA TYR A 132 -0.88 7.91 -5.17
C TYR A 132 0.17 6.92 -4.67
N TRP A 133 1.07 7.31 -3.79
CA TRP A 133 2.13 6.43 -3.33
C TRP A 133 2.49 6.66 -1.86
N HIS A 134 2.20 5.67 -1.01
CA HIS A 134 2.74 5.59 0.34
C HIS A 134 4.15 5.00 0.33
N CYS A 135 5.05 5.66 1.03
CA CYS A 135 6.45 5.26 1.12
C CYS A 135 6.81 4.96 2.56
N LYS A 136 6.99 3.70 2.84
CA LYS A 136 7.32 3.17 4.15
C LYS A 136 8.42 2.15 4.03
N ASN A 137 9.48 2.24 4.84
CA ASN A 137 10.52 1.24 4.89
C ASN A 137 10.58 0.55 6.25
N LEU A 138 11.00 -0.70 6.24
CA LEU A 138 10.98 -1.59 7.39
C LEU A 138 12.30 -2.34 7.52
N LEU A 139 12.70 -2.59 8.75
CA LEU A 139 13.67 -3.61 9.11
C LEU A 139 12.93 -4.79 9.73
N ARG A 140 13.14 -5.98 9.21
CA ARG A 140 12.58 -7.21 9.73
C ARG A 140 13.57 -7.86 10.69
N VAL A 141 13.15 -8.02 11.93
CA VAL A 141 13.89 -8.77 12.95
C VAL A 141 13.20 -10.12 13.14
N TYR A 142 13.82 -11.18 12.62
CA TYR A 142 13.26 -12.53 12.72
C TYR A 142 13.69 -13.20 14.03
N HIS A 143 12.73 -13.79 14.72
CA HIS A 143 12.91 -14.58 15.94
C HIS A 143 12.67 -16.07 15.64
N PRO A 144 13.72 -16.85 15.38
CA PRO A 144 13.57 -18.25 14.96
C PRO A 144 12.91 -19.13 16.04
N GLU A 145 13.08 -18.82 17.32
CA GLU A 145 12.50 -19.57 18.43
C GLU A 145 10.98 -19.53 18.43
N ASN A 146 10.41 -18.46 17.90
CA ASN A 146 8.97 -18.24 17.84
C ASN A 146 8.42 -18.34 16.42
N ASN A 147 9.28 -18.56 15.43
CA ASN A 147 8.95 -18.47 14.00
C ASN A 147 8.16 -17.20 13.65
N ARG A 148 8.63 -16.05 14.15
CA ARG A 148 7.97 -14.75 14.01
C ARG A 148 8.96 -13.66 13.67
N SER A 149 8.46 -12.65 12.94
CA SER A 149 9.20 -11.42 12.68
C SER A 149 8.58 -10.24 13.43
N VAL A 150 9.43 -9.33 13.87
CA VAL A 150 9.06 -7.99 14.31
C VAL A 150 9.53 -7.02 13.24
N TYR A 151 8.69 -6.06 12.90
CA TYR A 151 8.98 -5.07 11.89
C TYR A 151 9.16 -3.71 12.55
N LEU A 152 10.30 -3.10 12.30
CA LEU A 152 10.61 -1.75 12.76
C LEU A 152 10.48 -0.79 11.60
N ARG A 153 9.61 0.21 11.70
CA ARG A 153 9.53 1.30 10.73
C ARG A 153 10.77 2.18 10.87
N VAL A 154 11.44 2.39 9.75
CA VAL A 154 12.70 3.15 9.68
C VAL A 154 12.64 4.17 8.54
N PRO A 155 13.54 5.17 8.51
CA PRO A 155 13.66 6.05 7.35
C PRO A 155 13.84 5.29 6.05
N LEU A 156 13.42 5.87 4.92
CA LEU A 156 13.45 5.19 3.61
C LEU A 156 14.82 4.68 3.21
N SER A 157 15.89 5.34 3.67
CA SER A 157 17.28 4.92 3.41
C SER A 157 17.78 3.75 4.26
N ASP A 158 17.07 3.36 5.30
CA ASP A 158 17.61 2.51 6.37
C ASP A 158 16.98 1.12 6.43
N GLY A 159 15.97 0.85 5.61
CA GLY A 159 15.24 -0.41 5.61
C GLY A 159 15.65 -1.39 4.52
N GLU A 160 14.92 -2.51 4.44
CA GLU A 160 15.19 -3.61 3.50
C GLU A 160 14.72 -3.30 2.07
N ILE A 161 13.76 -2.38 1.88
CA ILE A 161 13.27 -1.99 0.56
C ILE A 161 14.26 -1.01 -0.07
N ASP A 162 14.73 -1.32 -1.26
CA ASP A 162 15.55 -0.39 -2.06
C ASP A 162 14.68 0.71 -2.68
N TYR A 163 14.53 1.80 -1.94
CA TYR A 163 13.78 2.95 -2.43
C TYR A 163 14.49 3.71 -3.57
N ARG A 164 15.78 3.48 -3.80
CA ARG A 164 16.43 4.01 -4.99
C ARG A 164 15.88 3.33 -6.24
N PHE A 165 15.79 2.01 -6.21
CA PHE A 165 15.15 1.23 -7.27
C PHE A 165 13.67 1.61 -7.44
N ALA A 166 12.91 1.65 -6.33
CA ALA A 166 11.47 1.93 -6.39
C ALA A 166 11.16 3.33 -6.95
N ILE A 167 11.92 4.35 -6.55
CA ILE A 167 11.76 5.73 -7.07
C ILE A 167 12.10 5.77 -8.57
N THR A 168 13.16 5.08 -9.00
CA THR A 168 13.52 5.00 -10.42
C THR A 168 12.42 4.31 -11.23
N ALA A 169 11.90 3.18 -10.75
CA ALA A 169 10.80 2.46 -11.42
C ALA A 169 9.53 3.34 -11.57
N MET A 170 9.20 4.12 -10.55
CA MET A 170 8.07 5.06 -10.61
C MET A 170 8.34 6.19 -11.61
N ALA A 171 9.56 6.73 -11.64
CA ALA A 171 9.96 7.76 -12.60
C ALA A 171 9.93 7.23 -14.05
N ASP A 172 10.44 6.04 -14.29
CA ASP A 172 10.43 5.38 -15.62
C ASP A 172 8.98 5.10 -16.10
N ALA A 173 8.06 4.86 -15.18
CA ALA A 173 6.63 4.73 -15.46
C ALA A 173 5.91 6.09 -15.65
N ASN A 174 6.62 7.21 -15.63
CA ASN A 174 6.09 8.58 -15.71
C ASN A 174 5.11 8.92 -14.56
N TYR A 175 5.32 8.35 -13.38
CA TYR A 175 4.52 8.71 -12.22
C TYR A 175 4.76 10.17 -11.82
N SER A 176 3.69 10.94 -11.70
CA SER A 176 3.73 12.37 -11.36
C SER A 176 2.89 12.73 -10.12
N GLY A 177 2.39 11.72 -9.42
CA GLY A 177 1.58 11.91 -8.22
C GLY A 177 2.39 12.21 -6.96
N TYR A 178 1.72 12.20 -5.84
CA TYR A 178 2.32 12.45 -4.53
C TYR A 178 3.09 11.23 -4.03
N MET A 179 4.27 11.48 -3.46
CA MET A 179 5.04 10.53 -2.69
C MET A 179 4.88 10.87 -1.19
N ALA A 180 4.00 10.14 -0.51
CA ALA A 180 3.67 10.38 0.87
C ALA A 180 4.52 9.50 1.79
N ILE A 181 5.37 10.12 2.61
CA ILE A 181 6.16 9.39 3.60
C ILE A 181 5.23 8.93 4.73
N GLU A 182 5.10 7.63 4.91
CA GLU A 182 4.42 7.05 6.06
C GLU A 182 5.45 6.78 7.17
N GLY A 183 5.56 7.74 8.06
CA GLY A 183 6.66 7.90 9.00
C GLY A 183 6.93 6.75 9.96
N THR A 184 8.01 6.86 10.68
CA THR A 184 8.46 5.88 11.67
C THR A 184 7.62 5.99 12.96
N THR A 185 7.64 4.91 13.74
CA THR A 185 6.98 4.91 15.07
C THR A 185 7.99 4.96 16.22
N LEU A 186 9.29 5.00 15.90
CA LEU A 186 10.39 4.99 16.87
C LEU A 186 11.20 6.28 16.76
N GLY A 187 11.62 6.79 17.90
CA GLY A 187 12.47 7.99 17.96
C GLY A 187 11.74 9.28 17.60
N ASP A 188 12.49 10.25 17.11
CA ASP A 188 11.94 11.52 16.66
C ASP A 188 11.42 11.38 15.22
N GLN A 189 10.11 11.39 15.08
CA GLN A 189 9.45 11.22 13.79
C GLN A 189 9.81 12.34 12.81
N TRP A 190 9.92 13.57 13.27
CA TRP A 190 10.28 14.69 12.41
C TRP A 190 11.65 14.51 11.76
N GLU A 191 12.66 14.12 12.56
CA GLU A 191 14.01 13.87 12.05
C GLU A 191 14.02 12.71 11.05
N HIS A 192 13.28 11.65 11.32
CA HIS A 192 13.18 10.50 10.44
C HIS A 192 12.47 10.80 9.13
N ASP A 193 11.38 11.56 9.18
CA ASP A 193 10.64 11.97 7.98
C ASP A 193 11.47 12.93 7.14
N LEU A 194 12.17 13.87 7.77
CA LEU A 194 13.09 14.77 7.08
C LEU A 194 14.24 14.02 6.40
N LYS A 195 14.80 13.01 7.05
CA LYS A 195 15.80 12.11 6.46
C LYS A 195 15.25 11.39 5.23
N SER A 196 14.03 10.84 5.33
CA SER A 196 13.35 10.15 4.24
C SER A 196 13.09 11.07 3.04
N ILE A 197 12.59 12.28 3.29
CA ILE A 197 12.33 13.30 2.27
C ILE A 197 13.63 13.72 1.55
N ASN A 198 14.69 13.97 2.31
CA ASN A 198 15.98 14.38 1.76
C ASN A 198 16.60 13.26 0.91
N TYR A 199 16.47 12.00 1.36
CA TYR A 199 16.91 10.84 0.60
C TYR A 199 16.14 10.71 -0.72
N ALA A 200 14.80 10.77 -0.69
CA ALA A 200 13.98 10.69 -1.88
C ALA A 200 14.29 11.80 -2.89
N LYS A 201 14.44 13.05 -2.42
CA LYS A 201 14.85 14.18 -3.26
C LYS A 201 16.25 14.01 -3.86
N ALA A 202 17.17 13.37 -3.15
CA ALA A 202 18.51 13.10 -3.67
C ALA A 202 18.49 12.04 -4.77
N VAL A 203 17.67 11.00 -4.61
CA VAL A 203 17.49 9.97 -5.64
C VAL A 203 16.88 10.58 -6.91
N LEU A 204 15.77 11.33 -6.79
CA LEU A 204 15.10 11.99 -7.92
C LEU A 204 15.99 12.96 -8.71
N LYS A 205 17.02 13.54 -8.08
CA LYS A 205 17.99 14.39 -8.79
C LYS A 205 19.01 13.61 -9.60
N GLY A 206 19.16 12.33 -9.33
CA GLY A 206 20.10 11.44 -10.00
C GLY A 206 19.44 10.49 -11.01
N THR A 207 18.11 10.51 -11.07
CA THR A 207 17.32 9.85 -12.13
C THR A 207 16.99 10.85 -13.23
#